data_a462032b8a09e60fa0e1879db32cfc9f
#
_entry.id   a462032b8a09e60fa0e1879db32cfc9f
#
_cell.length_a   1.000
_cell.length_b   1.000
_cell.length_c   1.000
_cell.angle_alpha   90.00
_cell.angle_beta   90.00
_cell.angle_gamma   90.00
#
_symmetry.space_group_name_H-M   'P 1'
#
loop_
_entity.id
_entity.type
_entity.pdbx_description
1 polymer ?
#
loop_
_entity_poly.entity_id
_entity_poly.type
_entity_poly.pdbx_seq_one_letter_code
_entity_poly.pdbx_strand_id
1 'polypeptide(L)'
;MGLLVVGIITGAAIVGGTVYGAVEADKTEKRARSNKNRLMGELEELELARQDVINPYAGVTDLGSMVTDLSSIASNPYANLSVSTAAAEMQIEEADIALANTLDTLRATGASAGGATALARMALESKKGVSASIQQQEVNNDKLRIDGQKRLEDIEFAEAKRVQSTKINTKERLENQDAAGQIYEFETMEGRQMQE
;
A
#
# COMPACT_ATOMS: atom_id res chain seq x y z
N MET A 1 -33.18 23.91 -29.65
CA MET A 1 -33.22 24.44 -31.04
C MET A 1 -34.09 25.68 -31.07
N GLY A 2 -33.51 26.83 -31.01
CA GLY A 2 -34.18 28.11 -31.20
C GLY A 2 -33.24 29.02 -31.96
N LEU A 3 -33.27 28.87 -33.27
CA LEU A 3 -32.55 29.78 -34.16
C LEU A 3 -33.28 31.14 -34.14
N LEU A 4 -32.71 32.12 -33.46
CA LEU A 4 -33.09 33.52 -33.62
C LEU A 4 -32.51 33.99 -34.95
N VAL A 5 -33.36 33.93 -35.97
CA VAL A 5 -33.11 34.56 -37.25
C VAL A 5 -33.17 36.07 -37.05
N VAL A 6 -32.02 36.70 -36.98
CA VAL A 6 -31.90 38.13 -37.11
C VAL A 6 -32.19 38.47 -38.59
N GLY A 7 -33.43 38.80 -38.87
CA GLY A 7 -33.85 39.28 -40.16
C GLY A 7 -33.21 40.63 -40.45
N ILE A 8 -32.22 40.65 -41.37
CA ILE A 8 -31.74 41.88 -42.02
C ILE A 8 -32.80 42.24 -42.96
N ILE A 9 -33.62 43.22 -42.61
CA ILE A 9 -34.51 43.91 -43.56
C ILE A 9 -33.66 44.87 -44.33
N THR A 10 -33.18 44.43 -45.48
CA THR A 10 -32.70 45.32 -46.52
C THR A 10 -33.92 45.86 -47.27
N GLY A 11 -34.50 46.92 -46.76
CA GLY A 11 -35.50 47.67 -47.48
C GLY A 11 -34.82 48.64 -48.44
N ALA A 12 -34.79 48.24 -49.71
CA ALA A 12 -34.54 49.18 -50.78
C ALA A 12 -35.77 50.05 -50.95
N ALA A 13 -35.56 51.32 -51.01
CA ALA A 13 -36.20 52.22 -51.97
C ALA A 13 -36.74 53.47 -51.45
N ILE A 14 -36.60 54.30 -52.18
CA ILE A 14 -37.46 55.26 -52.83
C ILE A 14 -36.95 56.66 -52.62
N VAL A 15 -36.55 57.12 -53.71
CA VAL A 15 -36.24 58.45 -54.05
C VAL A 15 -37.43 59.35 -53.71
N GLY A 16 -37.22 60.36 -52.96
CA GLY A 16 -38.16 61.41 -52.77
C GLY A 16 -38.54 61.69 -51.33
N GLY A 17 -37.78 62.44 -50.68
CA GLY A 17 -38.31 63.06 -49.49
C GLY A 17 -37.57 62.72 -48.25
N THR A 18 -36.71 63.59 -47.92
CA THR A 18 -36.71 64.14 -46.58
C THR A 18 -35.78 63.52 -45.57
N VAL A 19 -34.99 64.30 -45.00
CA VAL A 19 -34.20 64.29 -43.81
C VAL A 19 -34.86 63.57 -42.57
N TYR A 20 -36.16 63.27 -42.63
CA TYR A 20 -36.89 62.55 -41.55
C TYR A 20 -36.56 61.08 -41.42
N GLY A 21 -36.31 60.39 -42.53
CA GLY A 21 -35.95 58.94 -42.47
C GLY A 21 -34.56 58.67 -41.90
N ALA A 22 -33.62 59.60 -42.14
CA ALA A 22 -32.25 59.46 -41.62
C ALA A 22 -32.20 59.73 -40.13
N VAL A 23 -33.05 60.61 -39.58
CA VAL A 23 -33.09 60.88 -38.13
C VAL A 23 -33.78 59.75 -37.36
N GLU A 24 -34.76 59.06 -37.93
CA GLU A 24 -35.40 57.90 -37.32
C GLU A 24 -34.51 56.65 -37.40
N ALA A 25 -33.79 56.47 -38.50
CA ALA A 25 -32.80 55.42 -38.63
C ALA A 25 -31.64 55.59 -37.62
N ASP A 26 -31.14 56.79 -37.41
CA ASP A 26 -30.10 57.08 -36.42
C ASP A 26 -30.59 56.89 -34.97
N LYS A 27 -31.85 57.25 -34.70
CA LYS A 27 -32.46 56.98 -33.36
C LYS A 27 -32.69 55.52 -33.12
N THR A 28 -33.10 54.74 -34.10
CA THR A 28 -33.24 53.27 -33.99
C THR A 28 -31.92 52.60 -33.85
N GLU A 29 -30.91 53.05 -34.58
CA GLU A 29 -29.53 52.50 -34.42
C GLU A 29 -28.96 52.83 -33.04
N LYS A 30 -29.11 54.07 -32.55
CA LYS A 30 -28.69 54.46 -31.21
C LYS A 30 -29.42 53.67 -30.12
N ARG A 31 -30.71 53.40 -30.24
CA ARG A 31 -31.51 52.59 -29.35
C ARG A 31 -31.04 51.11 -29.39
N ALA A 32 -30.79 50.61 -30.59
CA ALA A 32 -30.27 49.21 -30.75
C ALA A 32 -28.89 49.04 -30.11
N ARG A 33 -27.99 50.03 -30.32
CA ARG A 33 -26.66 50.02 -29.68
C ARG A 33 -26.77 50.15 -28.16
N SER A 34 -27.64 51.03 -27.65
CA SER A 34 -27.87 51.17 -26.20
C SER A 34 -28.46 49.91 -25.59
N ASN A 35 -29.43 49.27 -26.25
CA ASN A 35 -29.99 48.01 -25.79
C ASN A 35 -28.96 46.87 -25.83
N LYS A 36 -28.15 46.81 -26.89
CA LYS A 36 -27.04 45.84 -26.98
C LYS A 36 -26.06 46.02 -25.81
N ASN A 37 -25.62 47.25 -25.55
CA ASN A 37 -24.68 47.53 -24.47
C ASN A 37 -25.28 47.19 -23.08
N ARG A 38 -26.59 47.47 -22.88
CA ARG A 38 -27.28 47.11 -21.66
C ARG A 38 -27.35 45.60 -21.49
N LEU A 39 -27.75 44.87 -22.53
CA LEU A 39 -27.83 43.41 -22.50
C LEU A 39 -26.47 42.76 -22.30
N MET A 40 -25.40 43.32 -22.91
CA MET A 40 -24.04 42.86 -22.66
C MET A 40 -23.60 43.10 -21.21
N GLY A 41 -23.98 44.22 -20.62
CA GLY A 41 -23.70 44.50 -19.19
C GLY A 41 -24.49 43.57 -18.27
N GLU A 42 -25.77 43.31 -18.56
CA GLU A 42 -26.58 42.36 -17.81
C GLU A 42 -26.03 40.93 -17.93
N LEU A 43 -25.51 40.54 -19.11
CA LEU A 43 -24.87 39.24 -19.32
C LEU A 43 -23.58 39.13 -18.52
N GLU A 44 -22.75 40.17 -18.52
CA GLU A 44 -21.51 40.23 -17.76
C GLU A 44 -21.77 40.16 -16.23
N GLU A 45 -22.81 40.86 -15.73
CA GLU A 45 -23.23 40.75 -14.33
C GLU A 45 -23.75 39.37 -13.99
N LEU A 46 -24.49 38.69 -14.87
CA LEU A 46 -24.96 37.33 -14.67
C LEU A 46 -23.81 36.30 -14.70
N GLU A 47 -22.82 36.49 -15.55
CA GLU A 47 -21.62 35.66 -15.58
C GLU A 47 -20.81 35.80 -14.30
N LEU A 48 -20.63 37.05 -13.82
CA LEU A 48 -19.94 37.29 -12.53
C LEU A 48 -20.71 36.79 -11.30
N ALA A 49 -22.05 36.75 -11.39
CA ALA A 49 -22.91 36.24 -10.32
C ALA A 49 -23.05 34.70 -10.35
N ARG A 50 -22.55 34.03 -11.39
CA ARG A 50 -22.57 32.56 -11.45
C ARG A 50 -21.73 31.93 -10.34
N GLN A 51 -22.26 30.90 -9.73
CA GLN A 51 -21.52 30.09 -8.77
C GLN A 51 -20.43 29.34 -9.53
N ASP A 52 -19.26 29.23 -8.90
CA ASP A 52 -18.17 28.40 -9.38
C ASP A 52 -18.63 26.94 -9.53
N VAL A 53 -18.06 26.25 -10.51
CA VAL A 53 -18.29 24.82 -10.66
C VAL A 53 -17.54 24.12 -9.53
N ILE A 54 -18.30 23.51 -8.62
CA ILE A 54 -17.72 22.74 -7.52
C ILE A 54 -17.44 21.34 -8.02
N ASN A 55 -16.18 20.97 -8.05
CA ASN A 55 -15.75 19.61 -8.35
C ASN A 55 -16.11 18.69 -7.17
N PRO A 56 -17.06 17.73 -7.32
CA PRO A 56 -17.47 16.86 -6.22
C PRO A 56 -16.36 15.86 -5.80
N TYR A 57 -15.33 15.72 -6.63
CA TYR A 57 -14.18 14.85 -6.36
C TYR A 57 -12.98 15.63 -5.78
N ALA A 58 -13.07 16.94 -5.68
CA ALA A 58 -12.04 17.75 -5.05
C ALA A 58 -11.90 17.40 -3.56
N GLY A 59 -10.67 17.20 -3.10
CA GLY A 59 -10.39 16.91 -1.70
C GLY A 59 -10.42 15.43 -1.32
N VAL A 60 -10.46 14.52 -2.29
CA VAL A 60 -10.28 13.10 -1.99
C VAL A 60 -8.85 12.86 -1.51
N THR A 61 -8.73 12.31 -0.29
CA THR A 61 -7.44 12.11 0.37
C THR A 61 -6.75 10.85 -0.12
N ASP A 62 -5.43 10.92 -0.32
CA ASP A 62 -4.59 9.75 -0.54
C ASP A 62 -4.47 8.90 0.72
N LEU A 63 -5.14 7.75 0.70
CA LEU A 63 -5.06 6.75 1.77
C LEU A 63 -3.81 5.85 1.66
N GLY A 64 -3.05 5.95 0.56
CA GLY A 64 -1.83 5.19 0.37
C GLY A 64 -0.75 5.50 1.39
N SER A 65 -0.74 6.74 1.91
CA SER A 65 0.16 7.18 2.98
C SER A 65 -0.16 6.55 4.35
N MET A 66 -1.38 6.05 4.54
CA MET A 66 -1.83 5.39 5.77
C MET A 66 -1.52 3.88 5.78
N VAL A 67 -1.03 3.35 4.66
CA VAL A 67 -0.67 1.93 4.58
C VAL A 67 0.60 1.68 5.37
N THR A 68 0.46 0.99 6.50
CA THR A 68 1.58 0.62 7.37
C THR A 68 2.16 -0.72 6.93
N ASP A 69 3.47 -0.82 6.93
CA ASP A 69 4.21 -2.06 6.76
C ASP A 69 4.25 -2.81 8.10
N LEU A 70 3.77 -4.05 8.09
CA LEU A 70 3.70 -4.91 9.27
C LEU A 70 4.85 -5.93 9.33
N SER A 71 5.81 -5.89 8.40
CA SER A 71 6.94 -6.81 8.39
C SER A 71 7.77 -6.74 9.67
N SER A 72 7.86 -5.55 10.28
CA SER A 72 8.62 -5.33 11.52
C SER A 72 8.10 -6.06 12.76
N ILE A 73 6.85 -6.52 12.75
CA ILE A 73 6.25 -7.32 13.83
C ILE A 73 6.48 -8.82 13.64
N ALA A 74 6.89 -9.25 12.45
CA ALA A 74 7.22 -10.62 12.18
C ALA A 74 8.60 -10.96 12.79
N SER A 75 8.72 -12.13 13.37
CA SER A 75 9.98 -12.61 13.93
C SER A 75 10.12 -14.12 13.76
N ASN A 76 11.35 -14.59 13.71
CA ASN A 76 11.62 -16.01 13.70
C ASN A 76 11.58 -16.55 15.15
N PRO A 77 10.56 -17.34 15.55
CA PRO A 77 10.45 -17.84 16.92
C PRO A 77 11.55 -18.84 17.28
N TYR A 78 12.25 -19.36 16.29
CA TYR A 78 13.32 -20.34 16.46
C TYR A 78 14.72 -19.71 16.47
N ALA A 79 14.84 -18.38 16.33
CA ALA A 79 16.14 -17.71 16.24
C ALA A 79 17.06 -18.00 17.43
N ASN A 80 16.50 -18.13 18.62
CA ASN A 80 17.23 -18.28 19.88
C ASN A 80 17.18 -19.73 20.43
N LEU A 81 16.89 -20.73 19.59
CA LEU A 81 16.97 -22.11 20.03
C LEU A 81 18.41 -22.47 20.47
N SER A 82 18.53 -23.07 21.63
CA SER A 82 19.79 -23.61 22.16
C SER A 82 19.65 -25.10 22.38
N VAL A 83 20.79 -25.80 22.45
CA VAL A 83 20.83 -27.20 22.83
C VAL A 83 20.56 -27.30 24.31
N SER A 84 19.69 -28.22 24.72
CA SER A 84 19.49 -28.53 26.13
C SER A 84 20.59 -29.46 26.60
N THR A 85 21.50 -28.97 27.44
CA THR A 85 22.58 -29.74 27.99
C THR A 85 22.18 -30.56 29.23
N ALA A 86 21.04 -30.18 29.87
CA ALA A 86 20.60 -30.83 31.11
C ALA A 86 20.41 -32.35 30.98
N ALA A 87 19.81 -32.81 29.87
CA ALA A 87 19.66 -34.25 29.65
C ALA A 87 20.99 -34.95 29.39
N ALA A 88 21.92 -34.26 28.75
CA ALA A 88 23.28 -34.76 28.52
C ALA A 88 24.10 -34.82 29.82
N GLU A 89 23.97 -33.82 30.68
CA GLU A 89 24.60 -33.78 32.01
C GLU A 89 24.08 -34.91 32.90
N MET A 90 22.76 -35.14 32.93
CA MET A 90 22.17 -36.28 33.65
C MET A 90 22.71 -37.64 33.16
N GLN A 91 22.80 -37.83 31.83
CA GLN A 91 23.33 -39.07 31.25
C GLN A 91 24.81 -39.27 31.60
N ILE A 92 25.59 -38.18 31.62
CA ILE A 92 27.00 -38.26 32.04
C ILE A 92 27.09 -38.62 33.50
N GLU A 93 26.29 -38.00 34.38
CA GLU A 93 26.26 -38.26 35.81
C GLU A 93 25.86 -39.72 36.11
N GLU A 94 24.79 -40.22 35.45
CA GLU A 94 24.36 -41.61 35.59
C GLU A 94 25.45 -42.60 35.14
N ALA A 95 26.12 -42.27 34.00
CA ALA A 95 27.21 -43.08 33.50
C ALA A 95 28.43 -43.09 34.46
N ASP A 96 28.77 -41.96 35.03
CA ASP A 96 29.88 -41.82 35.96
C ASP A 96 29.58 -42.57 37.27
N ILE A 97 28.33 -42.52 37.78
CA ILE A 97 27.90 -43.32 38.96
C ILE A 97 27.95 -44.80 38.65
N ALA A 98 27.46 -45.24 37.49
CA ALA A 98 27.51 -46.67 37.12
C ALA A 98 28.95 -47.20 36.97
N LEU A 99 29.82 -46.35 36.38
CA LEU A 99 31.24 -46.62 36.22
C LEU A 99 31.97 -46.74 37.61
N ALA A 100 31.65 -45.81 38.55
CA ALA A 100 32.20 -45.85 39.92
C ALA A 100 31.81 -47.12 40.68
N ASN A 101 30.53 -47.49 40.64
CA ASN A 101 30.01 -48.70 41.24
C ASN A 101 30.65 -49.97 40.66
N THR A 102 30.84 -49.98 39.33
CA THR A 102 31.49 -51.08 38.63
C THR A 102 32.98 -51.19 39.02
N LEU A 103 33.67 -50.06 39.14
CA LEU A 103 35.05 -49.97 39.54
C LEU A 103 35.25 -50.52 41.00
N ASP A 104 34.34 -50.15 41.91
CA ASP A 104 34.37 -50.62 43.27
C ASP A 104 34.13 -52.13 43.37
N THR A 105 33.23 -52.65 42.54
CA THR A 105 32.97 -54.09 42.45
C THR A 105 34.19 -54.81 41.88
N LEU A 106 34.84 -54.27 40.85
CA LEU A 106 36.08 -54.86 40.33
C LEU A 106 37.23 -54.82 41.28
N ARG A 107 37.37 -53.78 42.09
CA ARG A 107 38.35 -53.70 43.17
C ARG A 107 38.08 -54.72 44.26
N ALA A 108 36.85 -54.92 44.68
CA ALA A 108 36.43 -55.88 45.71
C ALA A 108 36.63 -57.32 45.27
N THR A 109 36.49 -57.63 43.97
CA THR A 109 36.64 -58.95 43.40
C THR A 109 38.07 -59.29 42.96
N GLY A 110 39.03 -58.37 43.10
CA GLY A 110 40.43 -58.59 42.70
C GLY A 110 40.61 -58.71 41.17
N ALA A 111 39.70 -58.13 40.39
CA ALA A 111 39.71 -58.20 38.90
C ALA A 111 40.99 -57.59 38.32
N SER A 112 41.56 -58.27 37.33
CA SER A 112 42.82 -57.92 36.68
C SER A 112 42.68 -56.67 35.77
N ALA A 113 43.79 -56.18 35.23
CA ALA A 113 43.89 -55.01 34.31
C ALA A 113 42.88 -55.02 33.11
N GLY A 114 42.35 -56.21 32.74
CA GLY A 114 41.30 -56.30 31.67
C GLY A 114 39.99 -55.69 32.07
N GLY A 115 39.60 -55.64 33.33
CA GLY A 115 38.38 -54.99 33.82
C GLY A 115 38.46 -53.47 33.71
N ALA A 116 39.62 -52.90 34.05
CA ALA A 116 39.83 -51.44 33.90
C ALA A 116 39.77 -50.98 32.45
N THR A 117 40.28 -51.76 31.49
CA THR A 117 40.21 -51.46 30.05
C THR A 117 38.77 -51.54 29.52
N ALA A 118 37.98 -52.52 30.02
CA ALA A 118 36.57 -52.63 29.64
C ALA A 118 35.76 -51.42 30.15
N LEU A 119 35.98 -50.96 31.37
CA LEU A 119 35.36 -49.77 31.95
C LEU A 119 35.72 -48.52 31.18
N ALA A 120 36.99 -48.34 30.81
CA ALA A 120 37.43 -47.21 30.01
C ALA A 120 36.74 -47.15 28.63
N ARG A 121 36.54 -48.32 28.00
CA ARG A 121 35.77 -48.40 26.74
C ARG A 121 34.31 -48.05 26.93
N MET A 122 33.64 -48.51 27.95
CA MET A 122 32.25 -48.18 28.27
C MET A 122 32.08 -46.69 28.55
N ALA A 123 32.98 -46.04 29.27
CA ALA A 123 33.01 -44.60 29.50
C ALA A 123 33.14 -43.82 28.21
N LEU A 124 34.03 -44.24 27.31
CA LEU A 124 34.23 -43.61 26.02
C LEU A 124 32.98 -43.74 25.13
N GLU A 125 32.34 -44.90 25.13
CA GLU A 125 31.13 -45.17 24.35
C GLU A 125 29.94 -44.36 24.86
N SER A 126 29.75 -44.26 26.17
CA SER A 126 28.75 -43.39 26.80
C SER A 126 28.95 -41.93 26.40
N LYS A 127 30.18 -41.41 26.51
CA LYS A 127 30.50 -40.01 26.07
C LYS A 127 30.27 -39.77 24.60
N LYS A 128 30.55 -40.75 23.74
CA LYS A 128 30.22 -40.67 22.30
C LYS A 128 28.71 -40.64 22.07
N GLY A 129 27.92 -41.41 22.80
CA GLY A 129 26.47 -41.41 22.72
C GLY A 129 25.88 -40.05 23.09
N VAL A 130 26.34 -39.45 24.18
CA VAL A 130 25.95 -38.12 24.61
C VAL A 130 26.32 -37.07 23.56
N SER A 131 27.55 -37.08 23.03
CA SER A 131 28.00 -36.18 21.98
C SER A 131 27.14 -36.30 20.73
N ALA A 132 26.79 -37.51 20.28
CA ALA A 132 25.93 -37.75 19.15
C ALA A 132 24.51 -37.21 19.37
N SER A 133 23.96 -37.33 20.58
CA SER A 133 22.67 -36.78 20.94
C SER A 133 22.66 -35.25 20.87
N ILE A 134 23.70 -34.59 21.39
CA ILE A 134 23.88 -33.15 21.34
C ILE A 134 23.96 -32.67 19.87
N GLN A 135 24.79 -33.32 19.05
CA GLN A 135 24.90 -33.01 17.63
C GLN A 135 23.57 -33.17 16.89
N GLN A 136 22.80 -34.19 17.18
CA GLN A 136 21.49 -34.40 16.59
C GLN A 136 20.50 -33.28 16.98
N GLN A 137 20.52 -32.84 18.23
CA GLN A 137 19.71 -31.69 18.67
C GLN A 137 20.13 -30.40 17.96
N GLU A 138 21.42 -30.16 17.81
CA GLU A 138 21.97 -29.00 17.13
C GLU A 138 21.53 -28.96 15.66
N VAL A 139 21.66 -30.08 14.94
CA VAL A 139 21.18 -30.21 13.55
C VAL A 139 19.67 -29.97 13.46
N ASN A 140 18.90 -30.47 14.41
CA ASN A 140 17.44 -30.22 14.41
C ASN A 140 17.11 -28.75 14.70
N ASN A 141 17.81 -28.13 15.66
CA ASN A 141 17.66 -26.71 15.95
C ASN A 141 18.03 -25.83 14.76
N ASP A 142 19.11 -26.17 14.05
CA ASP A 142 19.51 -25.45 12.84
C ASP A 142 18.48 -25.56 11.73
N LYS A 143 17.89 -26.75 11.53
CA LYS A 143 16.78 -26.91 10.58
C LYS A 143 15.59 -26.01 10.95
N LEU A 144 15.20 -26.01 12.22
CA LEU A 144 14.11 -25.17 12.70
C LEU A 144 14.40 -23.67 12.52
N ARG A 145 15.65 -23.23 12.80
CA ARG A 145 16.07 -21.84 12.56
C ARG A 145 15.97 -21.47 11.09
N ILE A 146 16.46 -22.35 10.19
CA ILE A 146 16.41 -22.14 8.74
C ILE A 146 14.96 -22.11 8.25
N ASP A 147 14.12 -23.04 8.69
CA ASP A 147 12.70 -23.08 8.32
C ASP A 147 11.95 -21.85 8.86
N GLY A 148 12.27 -21.41 10.07
CA GLY A 148 11.74 -20.18 10.63
C GLY A 148 12.18 -18.94 9.86
N GLN A 149 13.43 -18.91 9.41
CA GLN A 149 13.95 -17.81 8.60
C GLN A 149 13.25 -17.73 7.23
N LYS A 150 13.07 -18.87 6.56
CA LYS A 150 12.32 -18.91 5.29
C LYS A 150 10.89 -18.41 5.45
N ARG A 151 10.21 -18.83 6.52
CA ARG A 151 8.84 -18.33 6.81
C ARG A 151 8.81 -16.83 7.04
N LEU A 152 9.82 -16.30 7.73
CA LEU A 152 9.94 -14.85 7.94
C LEU A 152 10.10 -14.12 6.60
N GLU A 153 11.00 -14.60 5.73
CA GLU A 153 11.22 -14.05 4.40
C GLU A 153 9.94 -14.10 3.53
N ASP A 154 9.19 -15.21 3.60
CA ASP A 154 7.91 -15.35 2.89
C ASP A 154 6.87 -14.34 3.40
N ILE A 155 6.80 -14.11 4.71
CA ILE A 155 5.91 -13.12 5.32
C ILE A 155 6.31 -11.70 4.91
N GLU A 156 7.59 -11.36 4.96
CA GLU A 156 8.13 -10.06 4.55
C GLU A 156 7.85 -9.79 3.07
N PHE A 157 8.05 -10.80 2.22
CA PHE A 157 7.75 -10.68 0.78
C PHE A 157 6.24 -10.50 0.51
N ALA A 158 5.40 -11.28 1.18
CA ALA A 158 3.95 -11.18 1.06
C ALA A 158 3.46 -9.80 1.53
N GLU A 159 4.01 -9.29 2.62
CA GLU A 159 3.69 -7.97 3.16
C GLU A 159 4.15 -6.83 2.24
N ALA A 160 5.35 -6.91 1.70
CA ALA A 160 5.85 -5.95 0.72
C ALA A 160 4.95 -5.90 -0.52
N LYS A 161 4.52 -7.07 -1.03
CA LYS A 161 3.58 -7.17 -2.14
C LYS A 161 2.21 -6.58 -1.79
N ARG A 162 1.69 -6.83 -0.58
CA ARG A 162 0.43 -6.24 -0.09
C ARG A 162 0.51 -4.72 -0.07
N VAL A 163 1.55 -4.17 0.55
CA VAL A 163 1.77 -2.73 0.66
C VAL A 163 1.87 -2.09 -0.72
N GLN A 164 2.64 -2.67 -1.62
CA GLN A 164 2.79 -2.19 -3.00
C GLN A 164 1.47 -2.21 -3.75
N SER A 165 0.75 -3.33 -3.72
CA SER A 165 -0.56 -3.47 -4.39
C SER A 165 -1.57 -2.45 -3.86
N THR A 166 -1.64 -2.28 -2.55
CA THR A 166 -2.56 -1.31 -1.94
C THR A 166 -2.23 0.12 -2.34
N LYS A 167 -0.93 0.48 -2.38
CA LYS A 167 -0.51 1.82 -2.83
C LYS A 167 -0.84 2.07 -4.30
N ILE A 168 -0.62 1.07 -5.17
CA ILE A 168 -0.98 1.17 -6.60
C ILE A 168 -2.48 1.37 -6.75
N ASN A 169 -3.30 0.51 -6.13
CA ASN A 169 -4.76 0.59 -6.22
C ASN A 169 -5.31 1.92 -5.69
N THR A 170 -4.69 2.45 -4.62
CA THR A 170 -5.10 3.75 -4.07
C THR A 170 -4.75 4.88 -5.03
N LYS A 171 -3.58 4.83 -5.65
CA LYS A 171 -3.14 5.80 -6.64
C LYS A 171 -4.02 5.78 -7.89
N GLU A 172 -4.30 4.60 -8.45
CA GLU A 172 -5.24 4.46 -9.57
C GLU A 172 -6.63 5.02 -9.25
N ARG A 173 -7.12 4.78 -8.04
CA ARG A 173 -8.40 5.35 -7.61
C ARG A 173 -8.37 6.87 -7.59
N LEU A 174 -7.30 7.47 -7.08
CA LEU A 174 -7.13 8.93 -7.06
C LEU A 174 -7.06 9.50 -8.47
N GLU A 175 -6.27 8.91 -9.36
CA GLU A 175 -6.15 9.33 -10.75
C GLU A 175 -7.50 9.25 -11.49
N ASN A 176 -8.26 8.16 -11.27
CA ASN A 176 -9.60 8.02 -11.84
C ASN A 176 -10.60 9.04 -11.30
N GLN A 177 -10.52 9.38 -10.01
CA GLN A 177 -11.37 10.41 -9.40
C GLN A 177 -11.00 11.82 -9.88
N ASP A 178 -9.71 12.11 -10.04
CA ASP A 178 -9.25 13.37 -10.59
C ASP A 178 -9.71 13.53 -12.04
N ALA A 179 -9.55 12.50 -12.86
CA ALA A 179 -10.05 12.50 -14.25
C ALA A 179 -11.58 12.68 -14.31
N ALA A 180 -12.34 12.00 -13.43
CA ALA A 180 -13.79 12.18 -13.34
C ALA A 180 -14.17 13.61 -12.93
N GLY A 181 -13.40 14.21 -12.02
CA GLY A 181 -13.56 15.60 -11.61
C GLY A 181 -13.36 16.58 -12.77
N GLN A 182 -12.29 16.41 -13.55
CA GLN A 182 -12.00 17.23 -14.73
C GLN A 182 -13.09 17.09 -15.79
N ILE A 183 -13.59 15.88 -16.05
CA ILE A 183 -14.70 15.65 -16.98
C ILE A 183 -15.97 16.35 -16.48
N TYR A 184 -16.29 16.24 -15.20
CA TYR A 184 -17.45 16.89 -14.61
C TYR A 184 -17.39 18.42 -14.75
N GLU A 185 -16.23 19.02 -14.47
CA GLU A 185 -16.02 20.46 -14.63
C GLU A 185 -16.20 20.88 -16.10
N PHE A 186 -15.59 20.13 -17.02
CA PHE A 186 -15.70 20.39 -18.46
C PHE A 186 -17.16 20.29 -18.95
N GLU A 187 -17.85 19.20 -18.67
CA GLU A 187 -19.26 19.01 -19.08
C GLU A 187 -20.19 20.08 -18.50
N THR A 188 -19.95 20.47 -17.23
CA THR A 188 -20.74 21.50 -16.58
C THR A 188 -20.51 22.90 -17.23
N MET A 189 -19.25 23.22 -17.57
CA MET A 189 -18.90 24.45 -18.24
C MET A 189 -19.48 24.49 -19.67
N GLU A 190 -19.34 23.40 -20.44
CA GLU A 190 -19.89 23.28 -21.78
C GLU A 190 -21.43 23.37 -21.78
N GLY A 191 -22.07 22.68 -20.83
CA GLY A 191 -23.53 22.76 -20.66
C GLY A 191 -24.03 24.17 -20.34
N ARG A 192 -23.24 24.94 -19.57
CA ARG A 192 -23.55 26.36 -19.30
C ARG A 192 -23.44 27.23 -20.56
N GLN A 193 -22.39 27.01 -21.37
CA GLN A 193 -22.19 27.76 -22.63
C GLN A 193 -23.27 27.46 -23.66
N MET A 194 -23.85 26.26 -23.73
CA MET A 194 -24.91 25.92 -24.65
C MET A 194 -26.30 26.51 -24.27
N GLN A 195 -26.45 26.99 -23.04
CA GLN A 195 -27.70 27.59 -22.54
C GLN A 195 -27.74 29.10 -22.74
N GLU A 196 -26.63 29.70 -23.10
CA GLU A 196 -26.49 31.11 -23.51
C GLU A 196 -26.78 31.32 -24.98
#